data_c24f555bb9d631c5e6759721442e675b
#
_entry.id   c24f555bb9d631c5e6759721442e675b
#
_cell.length_a   1.000
_cell.length_b   1.000
_cell.length_c   1.000
_cell.angle_alpha   90.00
_cell.angle_beta   90.00
_cell.angle_gamma   90.00
#
_symmetry.space_group_name_H-M   'P 1'
#
loop_
_entity.id
_entity.type
_entity.pdbx_description
1 polymer ?
#
loop_
_entity_poly.entity_id
_entity_poly.type
_entity_poly.pdbx_seq_one_letter_code
_entity_poly.pdbx_strand_id
1 'polypeptide(L)'
;MLEREEAIARMNELGARGIPFFFFTDFLGHRCLIQPLDEINPSVLRFAIDQPASKDRKLAFHFKKHPLTQAQFHGPFRYVVEQINYGNSYLVNLTFKTPIETNLSLTDIYELSR
;
A
#
# COMPACT_ATOMS: atom_id res chain seq x y z
N MET A 1 2.88 -3.07 16.42
CA MET A 1 1.71 -3.41 15.58
C MET A 1 0.72 -4.11 16.49
N LEU A 2 -0.55 -3.76 16.38
CA LEU A 2 -1.66 -4.28 17.19
C LEU A 2 -2.31 -5.47 16.50
N GLU A 3 -2.88 -6.36 17.27
CA GLU A 3 -3.81 -7.37 16.78
C GLU A 3 -5.18 -6.71 16.47
N ARG A 4 -6.01 -7.39 15.70
CA ARG A 4 -7.26 -6.84 15.14
C ARG A 4 -8.18 -6.22 16.20
N GLU A 5 -8.45 -6.93 17.29
CA GLU A 5 -9.37 -6.45 18.33
C GLU A 5 -8.84 -5.20 19.05
N GLU A 6 -7.52 -5.20 19.34
CA GLU A 6 -6.85 -4.04 19.94
C GLU A 6 -6.87 -2.83 18.99
N ALA A 7 -6.69 -3.07 17.68
CA ALA A 7 -6.72 -2.01 16.67
C ALA A 7 -8.13 -1.40 16.56
N ILE A 8 -9.18 -2.22 16.56
CA ILE A 8 -10.58 -1.76 16.56
C ILE A 8 -10.85 -0.89 17.78
N ALA A 9 -10.48 -1.37 18.97
CA ALA A 9 -10.66 -0.62 20.21
C ALA A 9 -9.93 0.73 20.17
N ARG A 10 -8.68 0.73 19.69
CA ARG A 10 -7.88 1.96 19.58
C ARG A 10 -8.44 2.95 18.56
N MET A 11 -8.90 2.49 17.41
CA MET A 11 -9.55 3.37 16.42
C MET A 11 -10.84 3.99 16.96
N ASN A 12 -11.66 3.21 17.67
CA ASN A 12 -12.88 3.70 18.29
C ASN A 12 -12.60 4.73 19.39
N GLU A 13 -11.58 4.49 20.24
CA GLU A 13 -11.15 5.45 21.26
C GLU A 13 -10.73 6.79 20.64
N LEU A 14 -9.84 6.74 19.65
CA LEU A 14 -9.34 7.95 18.97
C LEU A 14 -10.47 8.69 18.24
N GLY A 15 -11.35 7.95 17.54
CA GLY A 15 -12.50 8.51 16.87
C GLY A 15 -13.49 9.18 17.83
N ALA A 16 -13.80 8.56 18.97
CA ALA A 16 -14.66 9.13 19.99
C ALA A 16 -14.11 10.44 20.60
N ARG A 17 -12.80 10.57 20.63
CA ARG A 17 -12.10 11.77 21.10
C ARG A 17 -11.83 12.81 20.00
N GLY A 18 -12.22 12.54 18.74
CA GLY A 18 -11.95 13.41 17.60
C GLY A 18 -10.45 13.58 17.28
N ILE A 19 -9.60 12.61 17.67
CA ILE A 19 -8.16 12.64 17.43
C ILE A 19 -7.90 12.06 16.04
N PRO A 20 -7.33 12.82 15.09
CA PRO A 20 -6.98 12.29 13.78
C PRO A 20 -5.82 11.30 13.90
N PHE A 21 -5.90 10.19 13.20
CA PHE A 21 -4.90 9.13 13.24
C PHE A 21 -4.64 8.52 11.86
N PHE A 22 -3.43 8.01 11.68
CA PHE A 22 -3.05 7.16 10.58
C PHE A 22 -3.34 5.70 10.95
N PHE A 23 -3.83 4.92 9.98
CA PHE A 23 -3.91 3.48 10.15
C PHE A 23 -3.38 2.73 8.92
N PHE A 24 -2.84 1.56 9.15
CA PHE A 24 -2.38 0.65 8.12
C PHE A 24 -2.60 -0.78 8.60
N THR A 25 -3.17 -1.63 7.74
CA THR A 25 -3.45 -3.03 8.08
C THR A 25 -2.87 -3.95 7.01
N ASP A 26 -2.54 -5.19 7.38
CA ASP A 26 -2.32 -6.22 6.39
C ASP A 26 -3.64 -6.60 5.69
N PHE A 27 -3.55 -7.41 4.64
CA PHE A 27 -4.72 -7.79 3.83
C PHE A 27 -5.82 -8.51 4.64
N LEU A 28 -5.44 -9.31 5.64
CA LEU A 28 -6.37 -10.05 6.49
C LEU A 28 -6.84 -9.25 7.71
N GLY A 29 -6.25 -8.09 7.95
CA GLY A 29 -6.55 -7.29 9.13
C GLY A 29 -6.04 -7.87 10.45
N HIS A 30 -5.04 -8.77 10.40
CA HIS A 30 -4.48 -9.39 11.59
C HIS A 30 -3.43 -8.51 12.26
N ARG A 31 -2.69 -7.73 11.47
CA ARG A 31 -1.63 -6.85 11.97
C ARG A 31 -1.93 -5.41 11.57
N CYS A 32 -2.10 -4.57 12.57
CA CYS A 32 -2.51 -3.19 12.38
C CYS A 32 -1.51 -2.20 13.01
N LEU A 33 -1.24 -1.12 12.30
CA LEU A 33 -0.57 0.06 12.84
C LEU A 33 -1.61 1.17 13.00
N ILE A 34 -1.81 1.65 14.22
CA ILE A 34 -2.70 2.78 14.52
C ILE A 34 -1.88 3.82 15.28
N GLN A 35 -1.80 5.02 14.76
CA GLN A 35 -0.96 6.06 15.34
C GLN A 35 -1.59 7.45 15.18
N PRO A 36 -1.79 8.23 16.25
CA PRO A 36 -2.18 9.62 16.16
C PRO A 36 -1.25 10.39 15.21
N LEU A 37 -1.79 11.35 14.45
CA LEU A 37 -0.99 12.05 13.43
C LEU A 37 0.17 12.87 14.03
N ASP A 38 -0.01 13.40 15.21
CA ASP A 38 1.00 14.17 15.96
C ASP A 38 2.13 13.32 16.56
N GLU A 39 1.90 12.00 16.68
CA GLU A 39 2.90 11.05 17.18
C GLU A 39 3.70 10.36 16.06
N ILE A 40 3.41 10.62 14.79
CA ILE A 40 4.08 9.96 13.68
C ILE A 40 5.53 10.41 13.56
N ASN A 41 6.45 9.44 13.65
CA ASN A 41 7.86 9.69 13.38
C ASN A 41 8.12 9.68 11.87
N PRO A 42 8.48 10.84 11.25
CA PRO A 42 8.70 10.93 9.81
C PRO A 42 9.92 10.14 9.30
N SER A 43 10.79 9.67 10.21
CA SER A 43 11.88 8.77 9.85
C SER A 43 11.41 7.32 9.64
N VAL A 44 10.25 6.95 10.16
CA VAL A 44 9.67 5.60 10.09
C VAL A 44 8.52 5.54 9.09
N LEU A 45 7.66 6.56 9.10
CA LEU A 45 6.46 6.61 8.27
C LEU A 45 6.33 7.98 7.62
N ARG A 46 6.22 8.01 6.30
CA ARG A 46 5.95 9.21 5.51
C ARG A 46 4.72 8.98 4.63
N PHE A 47 3.85 9.97 4.59
CA PHE A 47 2.73 10.01 3.68
C PHE A 47 2.43 11.45 3.26
N ALA A 48 1.71 11.63 2.18
CA ALA A 48 1.25 12.94 1.73
C ALA A 48 -0.14 12.81 1.13
N ILE A 49 -1.00 13.79 1.41
CA ILE A 49 -2.33 13.92 0.84
C ILE A 49 -2.37 15.30 0.15
N ASP A 50 -2.68 15.33 -1.15
CA ASP A 50 -2.83 16.54 -1.95
C ASP A 50 -1.65 17.53 -1.86
N GLN A 51 -0.44 17.03 -1.65
CA GLN A 51 0.75 17.85 -1.67
C GLN A 51 1.34 17.91 -3.08
N PRO A 52 1.75 19.10 -3.55
CA PRO A 52 2.40 19.23 -4.85
C PRO A 52 3.70 18.43 -4.88
N ALA A 53 4.00 17.85 -6.05
CA ALA A 53 5.27 17.17 -6.27
C ALA A 53 6.45 18.04 -5.87
N SER A 54 7.42 17.45 -5.17
CA SER A 54 8.68 18.11 -4.89
C SER A 54 9.43 18.37 -6.23
N LYS A 55 9.67 19.64 -6.54
CA LYS A 55 10.34 19.99 -7.79
C LYS A 55 11.84 19.63 -7.72
N ASP A 56 12.31 18.94 -8.76
CA ASP A 56 13.71 18.90 -9.20
C ASP A 56 14.74 18.11 -8.42
N ARG A 57 14.39 16.99 -7.78
CA ARG A 57 15.43 16.05 -7.35
C ARG A 57 15.81 15.12 -8.52
N LYS A 58 16.86 15.48 -9.26
CA LYS A 58 17.47 14.60 -10.29
C LYS A 58 18.45 13.64 -9.61
N LEU A 59 18.05 12.42 -9.39
CA LEU A 59 18.92 11.33 -8.94
C LEU A 59 19.22 10.42 -10.14
N ALA A 60 20.50 10.12 -10.36
CA ALA A 60 20.84 9.04 -11.26
C ALA A 60 20.53 7.70 -10.58
N PHE A 61 19.65 6.92 -11.17
CA PHE A 61 19.24 5.64 -10.59
C PHE A 61 19.20 4.52 -11.63
N HIS A 62 19.39 3.32 -11.14
CA HIS A 62 19.12 2.09 -11.85
C HIS A 62 17.73 1.57 -11.46
N PHE A 63 16.93 1.18 -12.45
CA PHE A 63 15.63 0.59 -12.22
C PHE A 63 15.31 -0.48 -13.26
N LYS A 64 15.21 -1.72 -12.80
CA LYS A 64 14.89 -2.88 -13.64
C LYS A 64 13.67 -3.61 -13.08
N LYS A 65 12.69 -3.82 -13.93
CA LYS A 65 11.47 -4.58 -13.62
C LYS A 65 11.60 -6.02 -14.12
N HIS A 66 11.08 -6.96 -13.35
CA HIS A 66 10.93 -8.36 -13.74
C HIS A 66 9.43 -8.70 -13.81
N PRO A 67 8.72 -8.28 -14.87
CA PRO A 67 7.30 -8.51 -15.00
C PRO A 67 7.02 -9.99 -15.21
N LEU A 68 5.79 -10.40 -14.86
CA LEU A 68 5.30 -11.74 -15.19
C LEU A 68 5.31 -11.95 -16.70
N THR A 69 5.57 -13.19 -17.09
CA THR A 69 5.36 -13.63 -18.47
C THR A 69 3.87 -13.71 -18.79
N GLN A 70 3.51 -13.65 -20.08
CA GLN A 70 2.14 -13.82 -20.52
C GLN A 70 1.54 -15.17 -20.04
N ALA A 71 2.33 -16.23 -20.05
CA ALA A 71 1.89 -17.55 -19.59
C ALA A 71 1.52 -17.55 -18.09
N GLN A 72 2.32 -16.88 -17.25
CA GLN A 72 2.04 -16.75 -15.82
C GLN A 72 0.81 -15.87 -15.52
N PHE A 73 0.57 -14.85 -16.34
CA PHE A 73 -0.59 -13.98 -16.22
C PHE A 73 -1.89 -14.68 -16.69
N HIS A 74 -1.81 -15.47 -17.77
CA HIS A 74 -2.99 -15.99 -18.48
C HIS A 74 -3.86 -16.91 -17.61
N GLY A 75 -3.26 -17.80 -16.83
CA GLY A 75 -4.01 -18.74 -15.96
C GLY A 75 -4.90 -18.01 -14.93
N PRO A 76 -4.33 -17.18 -14.03
CA PRO A 76 -5.11 -16.41 -13.09
C PRO A 76 -6.14 -15.47 -13.74
N PHE A 77 -5.80 -14.86 -14.87
CA PHE A 77 -6.73 -14.00 -15.61
C PHE A 77 -7.96 -14.78 -16.10
N ARG A 78 -7.78 -15.94 -16.73
CA ARG A 78 -8.89 -16.81 -17.14
C ARG A 78 -9.76 -17.20 -15.97
N TYR A 79 -9.17 -17.62 -14.86
CA TYR A 79 -9.91 -17.97 -13.65
C TYR A 79 -10.79 -16.81 -13.18
N VAL A 80 -10.27 -15.58 -13.13
CA VAL A 80 -11.06 -14.40 -12.75
C VAL A 80 -12.23 -14.17 -13.72
N VAL A 81 -12.00 -14.26 -15.02
CA VAL A 81 -13.05 -14.11 -16.04
C VAL A 81 -14.14 -15.16 -15.86
N GLU A 82 -13.77 -16.41 -15.59
CA GLU A 82 -14.72 -17.49 -15.29
C GLU A 82 -15.57 -17.18 -14.07
N GLN A 83 -14.96 -16.69 -12.96
CA GLN A 83 -15.69 -16.33 -11.74
C GLN A 83 -16.66 -15.16 -11.95
N ILE A 84 -16.28 -14.18 -12.77
CA ILE A 84 -17.18 -13.07 -13.16
C ILE A 84 -18.36 -13.61 -13.98
N ASN A 85 -18.11 -14.48 -14.95
CA ASN A 85 -19.16 -15.07 -15.79
C ASN A 85 -20.12 -15.96 -14.99
N TYR A 86 -19.65 -16.62 -13.94
CA TYR A 86 -20.50 -17.37 -12.99
C TYR A 86 -21.31 -16.48 -12.04
N GLY A 87 -21.05 -15.15 -12.02
CA GLY A 87 -21.72 -14.22 -11.11
C GLY A 87 -21.18 -14.23 -9.68
N ASN A 88 -20.00 -14.83 -9.44
CA ASN A 88 -19.36 -14.86 -8.12
C ASN A 88 -18.78 -13.49 -7.71
N SER A 89 -18.54 -12.63 -8.68
CA SER A 89 -18.12 -11.23 -8.48
C SER A 89 -18.48 -10.39 -9.71
N TYR A 90 -18.70 -9.11 -9.52
CA TYR A 90 -18.93 -8.16 -10.61
C TYR A 90 -17.70 -7.32 -10.94
N LEU A 91 -16.78 -7.19 -9.98
CA LEU A 91 -15.55 -6.43 -10.12
C LEU A 91 -14.42 -7.12 -9.35
N VAL A 92 -13.28 -7.29 -10.01
CA VAL A 92 -12.07 -7.87 -9.41
C VAL A 92 -10.87 -7.05 -9.84
N ASN A 93 -10.03 -6.69 -8.87
CA ASN A 93 -8.71 -6.12 -9.14
C ASN A 93 -7.65 -7.24 -9.05
N LEU A 94 -7.25 -7.76 -10.22
CA LEU A 94 -6.22 -8.80 -10.29
C LEU A 94 -4.83 -8.18 -10.27
N THR A 95 -4.13 -8.33 -9.16
CA THR A 95 -2.79 -7.77 -8.96
C THR A 95 -1.73 -8.86 -8.84
N PHE A 96 -0.50 -8.51 -9.27
CA PHE A 96 0.65 -9.39 -9.18
C PHE A 96 1.85 -8.64 -8.61
N LYS A 97 2.65 -9.34 -7.82
CA LYS A 97 3.93 -8.83 -7.35
C LYS A 97 4.91 -8.77 -8.53
N THR A 98 5.42 -7.59 -8.84
CA THR A 98 6.48 -7.40 -9.83
C THR A 98 7.80 -7.12 -9.08
N PRO A 99 8.75 -8.06 -9.07
CA PRO A 99 10.08 -7.81 -8.51
C PRO A 99 10.79 -6.67 -9.25
N ILE A 100 11.52 -5.87 -8.50
CA ILE A 100 12.32 -4.78 -9.03
C ILE A 100 13.76 -4.85 -8.49
N GLU A 101 14.72 -4.41 -9.29
CA GLU A 101 16.09 -4.16 -8.89
C GLU A 101 16.35 -2.65 -8.99
N THR A 102 16.81 -2.04 -7.91
CA THR A 102 17.11 -0.61 -7.89
C THR A 102 18.14 -0.29 -6.80
N ASN A 103 18.90 0.78 -6.99
CA ASN A 103 19.76 1.37 -5.99
C ASN A 103 19.05 2.45 -5.14
N LEU A 104 17.76 2.72 -5.40
CA LEU A 104 16.99 3.68 -4.63
C LEU A 104 16.54 3.09 -3.30
N SER A 105 16.63 3.88 -2.24
CA SER A 105 15.95 3.60 -0.98
C SER A 105 14.43 3.84 -1.10
N LEU A 106 13.64 3.31 -0.16
CA LEU A 106 12.19 3.62 -0.11
C LEU A 106 11.93 5.12 0.04
N THR A 107 12.79 5.83 0.74
CA THR A 107 12.73 7.30 0.87
C THR A 107 12.94 7.97 -0.49
N ASP A 108 13.95 7.53 -1.26
CA ASP A 108 14.19 8.09 -2.60
C ASP A 108 13.01 7.82 -3.53
N ILE A 109 12.45 6.61 -3.50
CA ILE A 109 11.26 6.26 -4.29
C ILE A 109 10.08 7.17 -3.91
N TYR A 110 9.84 7.38 -2.62
CA TYR A 110 8.78 8.27 -2.16
C TYR A 110 8.98 9.71 -2.64
N GLU A 111 10.20 10.25 -2.52
CA GLU A 111 10.51 11.62 -2.93
C GLU A 111 10.46 11.83 -4.46
N LEU A 112 10.81 10.81 -5.24
CA LEU A 112 10.78 10.88 -6.71
C LEU A 112 9.38 10.62 -7.30
N SER A 113 8.48 10.00 -6.55
CA SER A 113 7.11 9.69 -7.00
C SER A 113 6.10 10.82 -6.77
N ARG A 114 6.53 11.92 -6.17
CA ARG A 114 5.69 13.06 -5.80
C ARG A 114 5.75 14.16 -6.83
#